data_704a05295b9043a62040b05f02d07f98
#
_entry.id   704a05295b9043a62040b05f02d07f98
#
_cell.length_a   1.000
_cell.length_b   1.000
_cell.length_c   1.000
_cell.angle_alpha   90.00
_cell.angle_beta   90.00
_cell.angle_gamma   90.00
#
_symmetry.space_group_name_H-M   'P 1'
#
loop_
_entity.id
_entity.type
_entity.pdbx_description
1 polymer ?
#
loop_
_entity_poly.entity_id
_entity_poly.type
_entity_poly.pdbx_seq_one_letter_code
_entity_poly.pdbx_strand_id
1 'polypeptide(L)' 'MEKVRVSKLMSEQGLCSRREADSYIERGWVLVDGVAVTELGTRAFPNQVITLARQAQTQQE' A
#
# COMPACT_ATOMS: atom_id res chain seq x y z
N MET A 1 10.23 -16.82 2.85
CA MET A 1 9.83 -15.61 2.10
C MET A 1 10.02 -14.41 3.00
N GLU A 2 10.69 -13.40 2.52
CA GLU A 2 10.95 -12.20 3.32
C GLU A 2 9.86 -11.17 3.16
N LYS A 3 9.61 -10.43 4.23
CA LYS A 3 8.69 -9.30 4.17
C LYS A 3 9.33 -8.13 3.45
N VAL A 4 8.54 -7.42 2.68
CA VAL A 4 8.99 -6.26 1.90
C VAL A 4 8.12 -5.07 2.30
N ARG A 5 8.69 -3.87 2.24
CA ARG A 5 7.93 -2.66 2.54
C ARG A 5 6.68 -2.59 1.66
N VAL A 6 5.57 -2.25 2.27
CA VAL A 6 4.29 -2.18 1.55
C VAL A 6 4.37 -1.19 0.39
N SER A 7 5.04 -0.04 0.60
CA SER A 7 5.19 0.94 -0.47
C SER A 7 5.91 0.36 -1.69
N LYS A 8 6.92 -0.46 -1.47
CA LYS A 8 7.64 -1.11 -2.56
C LYS A 8 6.74 -2.10 -3.29
N LEU A 9 5.98 -2.90 -2.54
CA LEU A 9 5.06 -3.86 -3.15
C LEU A 9 3.99 -3.17 -3.98
N MET A 10 3.47 -2.05 -3.51
CA MET A 10 2.48 -1.28 -4.25
C MET A 10 3.04 -0.78 -5.57
N SER A 11 4.27 -0.28 -5.54
CA SER A 11 4.94 0.19 -6.75
C SER A 11 5.19 -0.96 -7.73
N GLU A 12 5.67 -2.09 -7.24
CA GLU A 12 5.94 -3.25 -8.08
C GLU A 12 4.68 -3.83 -8.71
N GLN A 13 3.56 -3.74 -8.00
CA GLN A 13 2.28 -4.23 -8.49
C GLN A 13 1.57 -3.23 -9.41
N GLY A 14 2.15 -2.05 -9.60
CA GLY A 14 1.58 -1.06 -10.49
C GLY A 14 0.40 -0.30 -9.92
N LEU A 15 0.22 -0.33 -8.59
CA LEU A 15 -0.89 0.38 -7.95
C LEU A 15 -0.66 1.89 -7.92
N CYS A 16 0.59 2.30 -7.73
CA CYS A 16 0.97 3.72 -7.66
C CYS A 16 2.49 3.81 -7.63
N SER A 17 3.04 5.03 -7.65
CA SER A 17 4.47 5.23 -7.43
C SER A 17 4.80 5.05 -5.96
N ARG A 18 6.10 4.85 -5.64
CA ARG A 18 6.51 4.70 -4.23
C ARG A 18 6.18 5.95 -3.41
N ARG A 19 6.34 7.13 -4.02
CA ARG A 19 6.03 8.39 -3.35
C ARG A 19 4.55 8.48 -3.01
N GLU A 20 3.70 8.10 -3.96
CA GLU A 20 2.26 8.07 -3.72
C GLU A 20 1.89 7.03 -2.67
N ALA A 21 2.56 5.88 -2.71
CA ALA A 21 2.30 4.81 -1.76
C ALA A 21 2.54 5.29 -0.33
N ASP A 22 3.64 5.99 -0.09
CA ASP A 22 3.93 6.51 1.24
C ASP A 22 2.82 7.46 1.72
N SER A 23 2.35 8.34 0.83
CA SER A 23 1.28 9.26 1.16
C SER A 23 -0.01 8.52 1.51
N TYR A 24 -0.35 7.50 0.73
CA TYR A 24 -1.56 6.71 0.97
C TYR A 24 -1.48 5.94 2.27
N ILE A 25 -0.30 5.40 2.60
CA ILE A 25 -0.11 4.69 3.85
C ILE A 25 -0.33 5.62 5.05
N GLU A 26 0.25 6.82 5.00
CA GLU A 26 0.09 7.79 6.07
C GLU A 26 -1.37 8.16 6.31
N ARG A 27 -2.16 8.17 5.25
CA ARG A 27 -3.58 8.51 5.34
C ARG A 27 -4.45 7.33 5.76
N GLY A 28 -3.87 6.14 5.87
CA GLY A 28 -4.62 4.94 6.21
C GLY A 28 -5.44 4.40 5.05
N TRP A 29 -5.04 4.71 3.83
CA TRP A 29 -5.77 4.31 2.63
C TRP A 29 -5.26 3.02 2.00
N VAL A 30 -4.31 2.35 2.64
CA VAL A 30 -3.73 1.12 2.13
C VAL A 30 -4.17 -0.04 3.01
N LEU A 31 -4.66 -1.09 2.37
CA LEU A 31 -5.13 -2.28 3.06
C LEU A 31 -4.25 -3.47 2.66
N VAL A 32 -3.81 -4.23 3.65
CA VAL A 32 -3.10 -5.49 3.43
C VAL A 32 -3.97 -6.59 4.00
N ASP A 33 -4.45 -7.47 3.14
CA ASP A 33 -5.41 -8.52 3.49
C ASP A 33 -6.62 -7.94 4.23
N GLY A 34 -7.07 -6.76 3.80
CA GLY A 34 -8.23 -6.11 4.38
C GLY A 34 -7.98 -5.33 5.65
N VAL A 35 -6.72 -5.25 6.11
CA VAL A 35 -6.35 -4.52 7.32
C VAL A 35 -5.64 -3.23 6.95
N ALA A 36 -6.15 -2.10 7.43
CA ALA A 36 -5.53 -0.81 7.14
C ALA A 36 -4.16 -0.69 7.78
N VAL A 37 -3.19 -0.19 7.00
CA VAL A 37 -1.84 0.08 7.51
C VAL A 37 -1.60 1.59 7.43
N THR A 38 -0.99 2.14 8.47
CA THR A 38 -0.76 3.59 8.58
C THR A 38 0.69 3.95 8.80
N GLU A 39 1.55 2.98 9.08
CA GLU A 39 2.96 3.22 9.34
C GLU A 39 3.79 2.99 8.08
N LEU A 40 4.66 3.94 7.74
CA LEU A 40 5.48 3.86 6.55
C LEU A 40 6.45 2.68 6.58
N GLY A 41 6.85 2.24 7.77
CA GLY A 41 7.74 1.10 7.94
C GLY A 41 7.05 -0.25 7.85
N THR A 42 5.75 -0.30 7.63
CA THR A 42 5.00 -1.55 7.57
C THR A 42 5.52 -2.41 6.42
N ARG A 43 5.67 -3.71 6.71
CA ARG A 43 6.12 -4.69 5.72
C ARG A 43 5.10 -5.79 5.59
N ALA A 44 5.06 -6.40 4.41
CA ALA A 44 4.15 -7.50 4.13
C ALA A 44 4.84 -8.51 3.23
N PHE A 45 4.29 -9.70 3.17
CA PHE A 45 4.81 -10.71 2.25
C PHE A 45 4.34 -10.38 0.82
N PRO A 46 5.16 -10.69 -0.20
CA PRO A 46 4.80 -10.38 -1.58
C PRO A 46 3.51 -11.04 -2.06
N ASN A 47 3.11 -12.14 -1.42
CA ASN A 47 1.89 -12.85 -1.80
C ASN A 47 0.64 -12.34 -1.06
N GLN A 48 0.77 -11.38 -0.16
CA GLN A 48 -0.39 -10.80 0.50
C GLN A 48 -1.10 -9.84 -0.44
N VAL A 49 -2.42 -9.74 -0.28
CA VAL A 49 -3.24 -8.89 -1.13
C VAL A 49 -3.17 -7.45 -0.62
N ILE A 50 -2.70 -6.54 -1.47
CA ILE A 50 -2.61 -5.12 -1.14
C ILE A 50 -3.65 -4.39 -1.99
N THR A 51 -4.52 -3.64 -1.33
CA THR A 51 -5.55 -2.86 -2.00
C THR A 51 -5.53 -1.43 -1.51
N LEU A 52 -6.08 -0.53 -2.32
CA LEU A 52 -6.24 0.87 -1.95
C LEU A 52 -7.67 1.10 -1.46
N ALA A 53 -7.78 1.93 -0.43
CA ALA A 53 -9.10 2.34 0.04
C ALA A 53 -9.80 3.15 -1.05
N ARG A 54 -11.12 3.22 -0.94
CA ARG A 54 -11.95 3.90 -1.94
C ARG A 54 -11.52 5.35 -2.16
N GLN A 55 -11.14 6.04 -1.10
CA GLN A 55 -10.70 7.43 -1.19
C GLN A 55 -9.46 7.58 -2.06
N ALA A 56 -8.50 6.66 -1.92
CA ALA A 56 -7.29 6.71 -2.72
C ALA A 56 -7.59 6.45 -4.19
N GLN A 57 -8.47 5.51 -4.48
CA GLN A 57 -8.87 5.21 -5.85
C GLN A 57 -9.53 6.41 -6.52
N THR A 58 -10.38 7.12 -5.78
CA THR A 58 -11.04 8.31 -6.29
C THR A 58 -10.03 9.40 -6.64
N GLN A 59 -9.01 9.57 -5.83
CA GLN A 59 -8.00 10.59 -6.06
C GLN A 59 -7.09 10.30 -7.23
N GLN A 60 -7.01 9.06 -7.67
CA GLN A 60 -6.19 8.69 -8.81
C GLN A 60 -6.83 9.11 -10.14
N GLU A 61 -8.09 9.41 -10.12
CA GLU A 61 -8.78 9.89 -11.29
C GLU A 61 -8.55 11.39 -11.49
#